data_b0839c5103d16c179672bf3c5f2adef2
#
_entry.id   b0839c5103d16c179672bf3c5f2adef2
#
_cell.length_a   1.000
_cell.length_b   1.000
_cell.length_c   1.000
_cell.angle_alpha   90.00
_cell.angle_beta   90.00
_cell.angle_gamma   90.00
#
_symmetry.space_group_name_H-M   'P 1'
#
loop_
_entity.id
_entity.type
_entity.pdbx_description
1 polymer ?
#
loop_
_entity_poly.entity_id
_entity_poly.type
_entity_poly.pdbx_seq_one_letter_code
_entity_poly.pdbx_strand_id
1 'polypeptide(L)'
;RGKNMGDGWETRRRREPGNDWIIIELGKKARLEEVEVDTAFFKGNFPESCSVEGVNADGNVENIENLDWTPIISKTALKADTIHKIKIENKYKQTIFSHVRLNIFPDGGVSRFRVYGFI
;
A
#
# COMPACT_ATOMS: atom_id res chain seq x y z
N ARG A 1 13.32 -11.42 6.61
CA ARG A 1 12.06 -10.83 6.19
C ARG A 1 11.23 -10.41 7.40
N GLY A 2 10.62 -9.25 7.33
CA GLY A 2 9.83 -8.71 8.43
C GLY A 2 8.47 -9.36 8.58
N LYS A 3 7.78 -8.94 9.63
CA LYS A 3 6.41 -9.37 9.89
C LYS A 3 5.43 -8.65 8.97
N ASN A 4 4.28 -9.27 8.75
CA ASN A 4 3.14 -8.61 8.11
C ASN A 4 2.64 -7.50 9.04
N MET A 5 2.74 -6.26 8.59
CA MET A 5 2.41 -5.08 9.40
C MET A 5 0.99 -4.59 9.20
N GLY A 6 0.33 -5.01 8.14
CA GLY A 6 -1.06 -4.65 7.89
C GLY A 6 -1.66 -5.51 6.80
N ASP A 7 -2.80 -6.08 7.06
CA ASP A 7 -3.50 -6.97 6.16
C ASP A 7 -5.01 -6.75 6.33
N GLY A 8 -5.48 -5.62 5.86
CA GLY A 8 -6.89 -5.32 5.80
C GLY A 8 -7.56 -4.95 7.13
N TRP A 9 -6.81 -4.47 8.11
CA TRP A 9 -7.37 -4.16 9.43
C TRP A 9 -8.27 -2.93 9.41
N GLU A 10 -7.70 -1.76 9.48
CA GLU A 10 -8.44 -0.52 9.41
C GLU A 10 -8.19 0.11 8.06
N THR A 11 -9.11 -0.10 7.13
CA THR A 11 -8.95 0.40 5.77
C THR A 11 -9.93 1.54 5.52
N ARG A 12 -9.46 2.54 4.77
CA ARG A 12 -10.31 3.55 4.17
C ARG A 12 -10.15 3.45 2.68
N ARG A 13 -11.26 3.42 1.98
CA ARG A 13 -11.26 3.31 0.53
C ARG A 13 -12.04 4.48 -0.06
N ARG A 14 -11.48 5.02 -1.14
CA ARG A 14 -12.15 6.08 -1.89
C ARG A 14 -11.91 5.84 -3.37
N ARG A 15 -12.94 6.09 -4.16
CA ARG A 15 -12.86 5.99 -5.61
C ARG A 15 -12.93 7.39 -6.21
N GLU A 16 -11.92 7.72 -7.02
CA GLU A 16 -11.82 9.02 -7.70
C GLU A 16 -11.50 8.80 -9.17
N PRO A 17 -11.80 9.80 -10.05
CA PRO A 17 -11.38 9.70 -11.44
C PRO A 17 -9.88 9.51 -11.55
N GLY A 18 -9.46 8.48 -12.28
CA GLY A 18 -8.06 8.19 -12.55
C GLY A 18 -7.41 7.18 -11.61
N ASN A 19 -7.92 6.99 -10.39
CA ASN A 19 -7.43 5.93 -9.52
C ASN A 19 -8.31 5.68 -8.30
N ASP A 20 -8.14 4.48 -7.74
CA ASP A 20 -8.66 4.12 -6.42
C ASP A 20 -7.51 4.04 -5.43
N TRP A 21 -7.80 4.17 -4.15
CA TRP A 21 -6.80 3.98 -3.12
C TRP A 21 -7.38 3.40 -1.84
N ILE A 22 -6.52 2.72 -1.08
CA ILE A 22 -6.83 2.16 0.23
C ILE A 22 -5.74 2.61 1.20
N ILE A 23 -6.13 3.12 2.36
CA ILE A 23 -5.21 3.46 3.44
C ILE A 23 -5.30 2.41 4.52
N ILE A 24 -4.14 1.92 4.95
CA ILE A 24 -4.03 0.93 6.01
C ILE A 24 -3.24 1.53 7.16
N GLU A 25 -3.80 1.46 8.37
CA GLU A 25 -3.06 1.77 9.57
C GLU A 25 -2.27 0.55 9.99
N LEU A 26 -0.97 0.71 10.22
CA LEU A 26 -0.12 -0.38 10.68
C LEU A 26 -0.40 -0.68 12.14
N GLY A 27 -0.25 -1.94 12.54
CA GLY A 27 -0.45 -2.34 13.93
C GLY A 27 0.50 -1.62 14.88
N LYS A 28 1.72 -1.37 14.43
CA LYS A 28 2.72 -0.56 15.11
C LYS A 28 3.49 0.24 14.09
N LYS A 29 4.04 1.39 14.49
CA LYS A 29 4.95 2.12 13.63
C LYS A 29 6.16 1.27 13.29
N ALA A 30 6.60 1.28 12.05
CA ALA A 30 7.64 0.38 11.57
C ALA A 30 8.42 0.95 10.40
N ARG A 31 9.61 0.41 10.22
CA ARG A 31 10.37 0.55 8.97
C ARG A 31 9.88 -0.51 8.01
N LEU A 32 9.64 -0.14 6.78
CA LEU A 32 9.05 -1.05 5.79
C LEU A 32 10.12 -1.63 4.87
N GLU A 33 9.93 -2.88 4.48
CA GLU A 33 10.84 -3.58 3.60
C GLU A 33 10.22 -3.86 2.25
N GLU A 34 9.00 -4.37 2.25
CA GLU A 34 8.37 -4.93 1.06
C GLU A 34 6.85 -4.89 1.19
N VAL A 35 6.17 -4.79 0.06
CA VAL A 35 4.71 -4.99 0.02
C VAL A 35 4.39 -6.16 -0.89
N GLU A 36 3.24 -6.76 -0.66
CA GLU A 36 2.70 -7.82 -1.50
C GLU A 36 1.35 -7.37 -2.03
N VAL A 37 1.23 -7.29 -3.34
CA VAL A 37 -0.03 -6.93 -4.02
C VAL A 37 -0.49 -8.16 -4.81
N ASP A 38 -1.62 -8.70 -4.41
CA ASP A 38 -2.13 -9.97 -4.94
C ASP A 38 -3.35 -9.71 -5.81
N THR A 39 -3.25 -10.06 -7.09
CA THR A 39 -4.35 -9.98 -8.04
C THR A 39 -4.95 -11.36 -8.34
N ALA A 40 -4.74 -12.34 -7.47
CA ALA A 40 -5.28 -13.69 -7.64
C ALA A 40 -6.79 -13.63 -7.93
N PHE A 41 -7.24 -14.47 -8.84
CA PHE A 41 -8.62 -14.56 -9.32
C PHE A 41 -9.09 -13.39 -10.19
N PHE A 42 -8.29 -12.34 -10.36
CA PHE A 42 -8.61 -11.24 -11.26
C PHE A 42 -7.83 -11.40 -12.55
N LYS A 43 -8.47 -11.98 -13.56
CA LYS A 43 -7.82 -12.30 -14.83
C LYS A 43 -8.05 -11.23 -15.90
N GLY A 44 -9.15 -10.48 -15.80
CA GLY A 44 -9.50 -9.45 -16.76
C GLY A 44 -9.67 -8.06 -16.14
N ASN A 45 -10.07 -7.98 -14.89
CA ASN A 45 -10.38 -6.72 -14.21
C ASN A 45 -9.41 -6.43 -13.06
N PHE A 46 -8.13 -6.71 -13.27
CA PHE A 46 -7.08 -6.31 -12.34
C PHE A 46 -6.59 -4.89 -12.69
N PRO A 47 -5.98 -4.18 -11.74
CA PRO A 47 -5.43 -2.86 -12.03
C PRO A 47 -4.25 -2.95 -13.00
N GLU A 48 -4.11 -1.95 -13.86
CA GLU A 48 -2.99 -1.87 -14.78
C GLU A 48 -1.67 -1.66 -14.04
N SER A 49 -1.70 -0.83 -12.99
CA SER A 49 -0.51 -0.53 -12.20
C SER A 49 -0.89 -0.10 -10.79
N CYS A 50 0.11 -0.03 -9.91
CA CYS A 50 -0.06 0.47 -8.56
C CYS A 50 1.12 1.34 -8.14
N SER A 51 0.93 2.12 -7.09
CA SER A 51 1.99 2.79 -6.36
C SER A 51 1.69 2.74 -4.88
N VAL A 52 2.71 2.99 -4.04
CA VAL A 52 2.54 2.93 -2.59
C VAL A 52 3.17 4.17 -1.96
N GLU A 53 2.44 4.74 -1.01
CA GLU A 53 2.90 5.88 -0.24
C GLU A 53 2.85 5.54 1.24
N GLY A 54 3.71 6.19 2.01
CA GLY A 54 3.74 6.04 3.46
C GLY A 54 3.68 7.37 4.16
N VAL A 55 3.19 7.37 5.39
CA VAL A 55 3.17 8.56 6.23
C VAL A 55 3.35 8.15 7.69
N ASN A 56 3.97 9.03 8.48
CA ASN A 56 4.09 8.84 9.93
C ASN A 56 3.22 9.89 10.61
N ALA A 57 2.11 9.43 11.20
CA ALA A 57 1.17 10.29 11.89
C ALA A 57 0.88 9.73 13.28
N ASP A 58 0.58 10.60 14.23
CA ASP A 58 0.30 10.21 15.61
C ASP A 58 -1.20 10.22 15.88
N GLY A 59 -1.67 9.18 16.57
CA GLY A 59 -3.05 9.09 17.05
C GLY A 59 -4.09 8.97 15.95
N ASN A 60 -5.33 9.28 16.29
CA ASN A 60 -6.42 9.35 15.33
C ASN A 60 -6.30 10.63 14.52
N VAL A 61 -6.13 10.48 13.21
CA VAL A 61 -5.93 11.61 12.33
C VAL A 61 -7.18 11.84 11.50
N GLU A 62 -7.74 13.05 11.61
CA GLU A 62 -8.78 13.49 10.71
C GLU A 62 -8.16 13.85 9.36
N ASN A 63 -8.88 13.57 8.28
CA ASN A 63 -8.43 13.87 6.92
C ASN A 63 -7.05 13.25 6.61
N ILE A 64 -6.89 11.99 7.00
CA ILE A 64 -5.63 11.26 6.79
C ILE A 64 -5.21 11.27 5.33
N GLU A 65 -6.15 11.30 4.40
CA GLU A 65 -5.87 11.33 2.96
C GLU A 65 -5.16 12.60 2.52
N ASN A 66 -5.23 13.66 3.30
CA ASN A 66 -4.63 14.96 2.97
C ASN A 66 -3.29 15.21 3.65
N LEU A 67 -2.72 14.21 4.31
CA LEU A 67 -1.40 14.34 4.91
C LEU A 67 -0.30 14.36 3.85
N ASP A 68 0.91 14.67 4.29
CA ASP A 68 2.10 14.74 3.44
C ASP A 68 2.64 13.33 3.16
N TRP A 69 1.98 12.61 2.28
CA TRP A 69 2.36 11.25 1.94
C TRP A 69 3.66 11.21 1.15
N THR A 70 4.52 10.26 1.51
CA THR A 70 5.81 10.04 0.84
C THR A 70 5.68 8.85 -0.12
N PRO A 71 5.96 9.04 -1.43
CA PRO A 71 5.94 7.89 -2.35
C PRO A 71 7.13 6.97 -2.05
N ILE A 72 6.84 5.74 -1.62
CA ILE A 72 7.84 4.75 -1.23
C ILE A 72 7.99 3.62 -2.25
N ILE A 73 7.02 3.46 -3.13
CA ILE A 73 7.11 2.59 -4.31
C ILE A 73 6.50 3.36 -5.47
N SER A 74 7.29 3.63 -6.49
CA SER A 74 6.82 4.31 -7.69
C SER A 74 5.88 3.42 -8.50
N LYS A 75 5.19 4.00 -9.45
CA LYS A 75 4.18 3.30 -10.25
C LYS A 75 4.76 2.04 -10.89
N THR A 76 4.14 0.90 -10.59
CA THR A 76 4.62 -0.42 -10.98
C THR A 76 3.51 -1.16 -11.71
N ALA A 77 3.80 -1.75 -12.87
CA ALA A 77 2.84 -2.52 -13.63
C ALA A 77 2.43 -3.80 -12.90
N LEU A 78 1.16 -4.14 -12.98
CA LEU A 78 0.61 -5.36 -12.40
C LEU A 78 0.24 -6.36 -13.49
N LYS A 79 0.18 -7.62 -13.11
CA LYS A 79 -0.21 -8.73 -13.99
C LYS A 79 -1.47 -9.38 -13.45
N ALA A 80 -2.20 -10.06 -14.33
CA ALA A 80 -3.39 -10.81 -13.95
C ALA A 80 -3.02 -12.00 -13.06
N ASP A 81 -3.86 -12.28 -12.08
CA ASP A 81 -3.80 -13.50 -11.28
C ASP A 81 -2.39 -13.80 -10.75
N THR A 82 -1.75 -12.80 -10.16
CA THR A 82 -0.34 -12.85 -9.77
C THR A 82 -0.12 -12.24 -8.39
N ILE A 83 0.78 -12.84 -7.62
CA ILE A 83 1.27 -12.26 -6.37
C ILE A 83 2.51 -11.44 -6.69
N HIS A 84 2.43 -10.14 -6.47
CA HIS A 84 3.53 -9.22 -6.73
C HIS A 84 4.21 -8.88 -5.41
N LYS A 85 5.51 -9.14 -5.33
CA LYS A 85 6.33 -8.75 -4.18
C LYS A 85 7.21 -7.59 -4.61
N ILE A 86 7.00 -6.43 -4.01
CA ILE A 86 7.63 -5.19 -4.45
C ILE A 86 8.38 -4.59 -3.26
N LYS A 87 9.67 -4.34 -3.45
CA LYS A 87 10.50 -3.78 -2.38
C LYS A 87 10.36 -2.27 -2.30
N ILE A 88 10.39 -1.77 -1.07
CA ILE A 88 10.43 -0.35 -0.79
C ILE A 88 11.71 0.24 -1.37
N GLU A 89 11.66 1.45 -1.90
CA GLU A 89 12.85 2.12 -2.40
C GLU A 89 13.88 2.30 -1.28
N ASN A 90 15.14 2.04 -1.60
CA ASN A 90 16.22 1.97 -0.60
C ASN A 90 16.29 3.20 0.31
N LYS A 91 16.08 4.38 -0.23
CA LYS A 91 16.18 5.62 0.54
C LYS A 91 15.13 5.76 1.63
N TYR A 92 14.06 4.95 1.59
CA TYR A 92 12.99 4.99 2.58
C TYR A 92 13.01 3.81 3.55
N LYS A 93 13.96 2.89 3.44
CA LYS A 93 14.00 1.69 4.28
C LYS A 93 14.28 1.97 5.75
N GLN A 94 14.85 3.12 6.06
CA GLN A 94 15.10 3.52 7.45
C GLN A 94 14.04 4.47 8.00
N THR A 95 13.09 4.86 7.19
CA THR A 95 12.01 5.76 7.60
C THR A 95 10.93 4.98 8.33
N ILE A 96 10.39 5.57 9.40
CA ILE A 96 9.32 4.95 10.19
C ILE A 96 7.98 5.46 9.68
N PHE A 97 7.05 4.54 9.45
CA PHE A 97 5.72 4.86 8.98
C PHE A 97 4.66 4.31 9.94
N SER A 98 3.52 5.00 10.02
CA SER A 98 2.35 4.55 10.76
C SER A 98 1.25 4.07 9.82
N HIS A 99 1.19 4.61 8.62
CA HIS A 99 0.14 4.34 7.64
C HIS A 99 0.74 4.15 6.26
N VAL A 100 0.08 3.33 5.45
CA VAL A 100 0.47 3.06 4.07
C VAL A 100 -0.76 3.23 3.18
N ARG A 101 -0.56 3.85 2.03
CA ARG A 101 -1.63 4.01 1.03
C ARG A 101 -1.25 3.27 -0.24
N LEU A 102 -2.08 2.32 -0.63
CA LEU A 102 -1.98 1.65 -1.92
C LEU A 102 -2.85 2.42 -2.92
N ASN A 103 -2.24 2.87 -3.99
CA ASN A 103 -2.95 3.46 -5.12
C ASN A 103 -3.00 2.45 -6.26
N ILE A 104 -4.14 2.28 -6.89
CA ILE A 104 -4.30 1.41 -8.07
C ILE A 104 -4.82 2.23 -9.23
N PHE A 105 -4.36 1.92 -10.43
CA PHE A 105 -4.64 2.71 -11.64
C PHE A 105 -5.13 1.84 -12.77
N PRO A 106 -6.22 2.19 -13.45
CA PRO A 106 -7.19 3.19 -13.01
C PRO A 106 -8.08 2.67 -11.89
N ASP A 107 -8.44 1.39 -11.92
CA ASP A 107 -9.18 0.67 -10.89
C ASP A 107 -8.98 -0.84 -11.12
N GLY A 108 -9.73 -1.67 -10.42
CA GLY A 108 -9.68 -3.12 -10.62
C GLY A 108 -9.56 -3.88 -9.32
N GLY A 109 -9.52 -5.20 -9.43
CA GLY A 109 -9.51 -6.08 -8.28
C GLY A 109 -8.12 -6.37 -7.73
N VAL A 110 -7.98 -6.19 -6.42
CA VAL A 110 -6.83 -6.64 -5.64
C VAL A 110 -7.38 -7.55 -4.54
N SER A 111 -7.00 -8.82 -4.56
CA SER A 111 -7.52 -9.79 -3.60
C SER A 111 -6.84 -9.65 -2.24
N ARG A 112 -5.61 -9.16 -2.20
CA ARG A 112 -4.88 -8.99 -0.94
C ARG A 112 -3.77 -7.96 -1.10
N PHE A 113 -3.56 -7.17 -0.03
CA PHE A 113 -2.43 -6.25 0.09
C PHE A 113 -1.78 -6.46 1.46
N ARG A 114 -0.51 -6.78 1.47
CA ARG A 114 0.26 -6.99 2.70
C ARG A 114 1.48 -6.11 2.74
N VAL A 115 1.83 -5.66 3.95
CA VAL A 115 3.00 -4.81 4.18
C VAL A 115 3.91 -5.53 5.16
N TYR A 116 5.18 -5.66 4.82
CA TYR A 116 6.19 -6.32 5.66
C TYR A 116 7.25 -5.31 6.08
N GLY A 117 7.66 -5.41 7.33
CA GLY A 117 8.66 -4.49 7.85
C GLY A 117 9.16 -4.91 9.22
N PHE A 118 9.82 -3.98 9.89
CA PHE A 118 10.44 -4.19 11.19
C PHE A 118 9.98 -3.12 12.18
N ILE A 119 9.57 -3.60 13.32
CA ILE A 119 9.14 -2.73 14.43
C ILE A 119 10.35 -2.09 15.09
#